data_a68ef24e34574a3d8cb0d5ec99929428
#
_entry.id   a68ef24e34574a3d8cb0d5ec99929428
#
_cell.length_a   1.000
_cell.length_b   1.000
_cell.length_c   1.000
_cell.angle_alpha   90.00
_cell.angle_beta   90.00
_cell.angle_gamma   90.00
#
_symmetry.space_group_name_H-M   'P 1'
#
loop_
_entity.id
_entity.type
_entity.pdbx_description
1 polymer ?
#
loop_
_entity_poly.entity_id
_entity_poly.type
_entity_poly.pdbx_seq_one_letter_code
_entity_poly.pdbx_strand_id
1 'polypeptide(L)'
;GAYGHPPLSLNLRYLLTTYSAMETQPDADLNAQTLLGDAMRVLHDFGNRIDQLAIVNAAAGPVGDPVLDLALTDEFERLKVSLHPANLDEITKVWSALSTTNFRRSVVYEVTTIQIETPAARVSPRPVETRRIFTTVRRRPELLDAYVTPVLNVPTGESRARIGAEI
;
A
#
# COMPACT_ATOMS: atom_id res chain seq x y z
N GLY A 1 -4.32 20.65 -7.52
CA GLY A 1 -4.22 19.26 -7.13
C GLY A 1 -3.62 18.43 -8.25
N ALA A 2 -2.53 17.72 -7.99
CA ALA A 2 -1.96 16.81 -8.96
C ALA A 2 -2.89 15.60 -9.10
N TYR A 3 -3.44 15.39 -10.26
CA TYR A 3 -4.23 14.19 -10.58
C TYR A 3 -3.25 13.07 -10.92
N GLY A 4 -2.83 12.30 -9.91
CA GLY A 4 -2.12 11.04 -10.09
C GLY A 4 -3.07 9.86 -9.94
N HIS A 5 -2.67 8.69 -10.42
CA HIS A 5 -3.38 7.48 -10.04
C HIS A 5 -3.35 7.33 -8.52
N PRO A 6 -4.45 6.94 -7.88
CA PRO A 6 -4.43 6.68 -6.45
C PRO A 6 -3.43 5.55 -6.15
N PRO A 7 -2.74 5.60 -5.00
CA PRO A 7 -1.86 4.52 -4.60
C PRO A 7 -2.66 3.23 -4.43
N LEU A 8 -2.01 2.10 -4.70
CA LEU A 8 -2.60 0.80 -4.42
C LEU A 8 -2.49 0.52 -2.92
N SER A 9 -3.62 0.48 -2.23
CA SER A 9 -3.67 0.16 -0.80
C SER A 9 -3.87 -1.33 -0.60
N LEU A 10 -3.01 -1.94 0.22
CA LEU A 10 -3.01 -3.37 0.49
C LEU A 10 -3.10 -3.65 1.99
N ASN A 11 -3.88 -4.68 2.33
CA ASN A 11 -3.86 -5.31 3.64
C ASN A 11 -3.15 -6.65 3.52
N LEU A 12 -2.06 -6.81 4.24
CA LEU A 12 -1.27 -8.04 4.20
C LEU A 12 -1.57 -8.91 5.41
N ARG A 13 -1.65 -10.22 5.18
CA ARG A 13 -1.84 -11.20 6.25
C ARG A 13 -0.58 -12.02 6.42
N TYR A 14 -0.14 -12.12 7.66
CA TYR A 14 1.05 -12.86 8.04
C TYR A 14 0.69 -13.99 9.01
N LEU A 15 1.21 -15.17 8.74
CA LEU A 15 1.13 -16.30 9.65
C LEU A 15 2.35 -16.28 10.57
N LEU A 16 2.14 -15.99 11.85
CA LEU A 16 3.18 -16.04 12.86
C LEU A 16 3.21 -17.45 13.50
N THR A 17 4.36 -18.07 13.45
CA THR A 17 4.62 -19.34 14.11
C THR A 17 5.98 -19.32 14.79
N THR A 18 6.14 -20.11 15.84
CA THR A 18 7.38 -20.18 16.62
C THR A 18 7.96 -21.58 16.63
N TYR A 19 9.26 -21.63 16.76
CA TYR A 19 10.05 -22.87 16.79
C TYR A 19 10.87 -22.92 18.06
N SER A 20 11.01 -24.11 18.63
CA SER A 20 12.04 -24.35 19.63
C SER A 20 13.38 -24.63 18.92
N ALA A 21 14.46 -24.09 19.46
CA ALA A 21 15.80 -24.36 18.93
C ALA A 21 16.19 -25.83 19.01
N MET A 22 15.58 -26.58 19.95
CA MET A 22 15.85 -28.02 20.18
C MET A 22 14.53 -28.76 20.21
N GLU A 23 14.00 -29.12 19.05
CA GLU A 23 12.70 -29.80 18.91
C GLU A 23 12.63 -31.18 19.52
N THR A 24 13.80 -31.79 19.80
CA THR A 24 13.90 -33.14 20.41
C THR A 24 13.83 -33.12 21.93
N GLN A 25 13.82 -31.95 22.57
CA GLN A 25 13.74 -31.87 24.03
C GLN A 25 12.28 -31.94 24.52
N PRO A 26 12.04 -32.50 25.74
CA PRO A 26 10.69 -32.62 26.30
C PRO A 26 9.93 -31.32 26.42
N ASP A 27 10.65 -30.21 26.65
CA ASP A 27 10.06 -28.88 26.85
C ASP A 27 9.99 -28.02 25.58
N ALA A 28 10.36 -28.59 24.42
CA ALA A 28 10.41 -27.86 23.17
C ALA A 28 9.08 -27.20 22.79
N ASP A 29 7.97 -27.90 22.99
CA ASP A 29 6.64 -27.42 22.68
C ASP A 29 6.20 -26.30 23.64
N LEU A 30 6.54 -26.41 24.93
CA LEU A 30 6.28 -25.38 25.92
C LEU A 30 7.05 -24.09 25.63
N ASN A 31 8.32 -24.22 25.27
CA ASN A 31 9.15 -23.07 24.91
C ASN A 31 8.64 -22.35 23.67
N ALA A 32 8.22 -23.09 22.65
CA ALA A 32 7.61 -22.53 21.45
C ALA A 32 6.30 -21.79 21.76
N GLN A 33 5.47 -22.35 22.63
CA GLN A 33 4.21 -21.71 23.06
C GLN A 33 4.46 -20.42 23.85
N THR A 34 5.41 -20.45 24.78
CA THR A 34 5.79 -19.28 25.56
C THR A 34 6.29 -18.17 24.66
N LEU A 35 7.16 -18.50 23.70
CA LEU A 35 7.66 -17.53 22.73
C LEU A 35 6.53 -16.95 21.86
N LEU A 36 5.57 -17.77 21.44
CA LEU A 36 4.40 -17.30 20.69
C LEU A 36 3.57 -16.31 21.52
N GLY A 37 3.32 -16.65 22.78
CA GLY A 37 2.60 -15.79 23.71
C GLY A 37 3.30 -14.47 23.97
N ASP A 38 4.60 -14.47 24.13
CA ASP A 38 5.39 -13.25 24.29
C ASP A 38 5.37 -12.38 23.02
N ALA A 39 5.50 -12.98 21.84
CA ALA A 39 5.38 -12.27 20.58
C ALA A 39 3.98 -11.65 20.40
N MET A 40 2.93 -12.40 20.75
CA MET A 40 1.56 -11.88 20.70
C MET A 40 1.36 -10.69 21.66
N ARG A 41 1.92 -10.76 22.87
CA ARG A 41 1.88 -9.66 23.83
C ARG A 41 2.57 -8.43 23.31
N VAL A 42 3.77 -8.56 22.75
CA VAL A 42 4.52 -7.44 22.16
C VAL A 42 3.75 -6.80 21.02
N LEU A 43 3.20 -7.59 20.11
CA LEU A 43 2.41 -7.09 18.98
C LEU A 43 1.08 -6.48 19.43
N HIS A 44 0.47 -6.97 20.52
CA HIS A 44 -0.71 -6.35 21.10
C HIS A 44 -0.40 -4.97 21.70
N ASP A 45 0.68 -4.86 22.45
CA ASP A 45 1.05 -3.62 23.15
C ASP A 45 1.57 -2.55 22.20
N PHE A 46 2.26 -2.95 21.13
CA PHE A 46 3.00 -2.04 20.26
C PHE A 46 2.56 -2.05 18.79
N GLY A 47 1.66 -2.93 18.38
CA GLY A 47 1.27 -3.07 16.96
C GLY A 47 0.72 -1.79 16.31
N ASN A 48 0.15 -0.88 17.09
CA ASN A 48 -0.33 0.42 16.61
C ASN A 48 0.72 1.54 16.66
N ARG A 49 1.91 1.25 17.16
CA ARG A 49 3.01 2.21 17.34
C ARG A 49 4.33 1.65 16.84
N ILE A 50 4.28 0.74 15.89
CA ILE A 50 5.46 0.07 15.34
C ILE A 50 6.42 1.06 14.67
N ASP A 51 5.88 2.16 14.15
CA ASP A 51 6.60 3.31 13.60
C ASP A 51 7.47 4.07 14.63
N GLN A 52 7.16 3.91 15.92
CA GLN A 52 7.86 4.58 17.01
C GLN A 52 8.86 3.67 17.74
N LEU A 53 8.91 2.40 17.32
CA LEU A 53 9.78 1.42 17.97
C LEU A 53 11.19 1.45 17.36
N ALA A 54 12.17 1.30 18.26
CA ALA A 54 13.56 1.10 17.89
C ALA A 54 14.10 -0.16 18.56
N ILE A 55 14.92 -0.88 17.84
CA ILE A 55 15.64 -2.04 18.38
C ILE A 55 16.84 -1.50 19.13
N VAL A 56 16.79 -1.57 20.45
CA VAL A 56 17.94 -1.19 21.29
C VAL A 56 18.86 -2.40 21.41
N ASN A 57 19.97 -2.33 20.71
CA ASN A 57 21.04 -3.31 20.90
C ASN A 57 22.02 -2.77 21.96
N ALA A 58 22.12 -3.43 23.10
CA ALA A 58 23.00 -3.03 24.20
C ALA A 58 24.47 -2.86 23.78
N ALA A 59 24.90 -3.51 22.71
CA ALA A 59 26.24 -3.39 22.15
C ALA A 59 26.41 -2.19 21.20
N ALA A 60 25.33 -1.64 20.65
CA ALA A 60 25.37 -0.56 19.66
C ALA A 60 25.17 0.85 20.28
N GLY A 61 24.86 0.95 21.57
CA GLY A 61 24.64 2.22 22.25
C GLY A 61 23.16 2.61 22.41
N PRO A 62 22.88 3.82 22.93
CA PRO A 62 21.54 4.22 23.35
C PRO A 62 20.59 4.57 22.18
N VAL A 63 21.11 4.71 20.96
CA VAL A 63 20.31 5.01 19.77
C VAL A 63 20.03 3.68 19.08
N GLY A 64 18.78 3.21 19.16
CA GLY A 64 18.35 1.99 18.48
C GLY A 64 18.03 2.22 17.02
N ASP A 65 18.19 1.18 16.21
CA ASP A 65 17.73 1.20 14.83
C ASP A 65 16.19 1.14 14.77
N PRO A 66 15.54 1.94 13.92
CA PRO A 66 14.09 1.88 13.79
C PRO A 66 13.66 0.47 13.35
N VAL A 67 12.56 -0.02 13.92
CA VAL A 67 11.97 -1.31 13.54
C VAL A 67 11.40 -1.24 12.13
N LEU A 68 10.86 -0.10 11.76
CA LEU A 68 10.25 0.15 10.47
C LEU A 68 11.20 0.96 9.59
N ASP A 69 11.27 0.61 8.31
CA ASP A 69 12.03 1.39 7.33
C ASP A 69 11.46 2.82 7.23
N LEU A 70 12.34 3.80 7.02
CA LEU A 70 11.96 5.20 6.90
C LEU A 70 10.93 5.43 5.79
N ALA A 71 11.01 4.67 4.70
CA ALA A 71 10.04 4.76 3.61
C ALA A 71 8.61 4.41 4.05
N LEU A 72 8.46 3.56 5.06
CA LEU A 72 7.16 3.17 5.62
C LEU A 72 6.69 4.08 6.77
N THR A 73 7.60 4.86 7.36
CA THR A 73 7.23 5.82 8.42
C THR A 73 6.63 7.11 7.85
N ASP A 74 7.00 7.47 6.63
CA ASP A 74 6.52 8.68 5.94
C ASP A 74 5.21 8.47 5.17
N GLU A 75 4.62 7.28 5.25
CA GLU A 75 3.34 6.97 4.63
C GLU A 75 2.19 7.81 5.21
N PHE A 76 1.21 8.16 4.35
CA PHE A 76 0.06 8.95 4.77
C PHE A 76 -0.80 8.24 5.84
N GLU A 77 -0.96 6.93 5.71
CA GLU A 77 -1.60 6.09 6.72
C GLU A 77 -0.57 5.34 7.54
N ARG A 78 -0.69 5.43 8.86
CA ARG A 78 0.17 4.69 9.76
C ARG A 78 -0.05 3.19 9.61
N LEU A 79 1.04 2.48 9.51
CA LEU A 79 1.04 1.02 9.52
C LEU A 79 0.57 0.51 10.87
N LYS A 80 -0.41 -0.39 10.84
CA LYS A 80 -0.97 -1.03 12.03
C LYS A 80 -0.86 -2.52 11.91
N VAL A 81 -0.44 -3.16 12.98
CA VAL A 81 -0.40 -4.62 13.09
C VAL A 81 -1.45 -5.07 14.09
N SER A 82 -2.43 -5.82 13.64
CA SER A 82 -3.54 -6.29 14.47
C SER A 82 -3.72 -7.79 14.35
N LEU A 83 -4.16 -8.41 15.44
CA LEU A 83 -4.51 -9.84 15.43
C LEU A 83 -5.73 -10.05 14.54
N HIS A 84 -5.60 -10.92 13.54
CA HIS A 84 -6.69 -11.32 12.67
C HIS A 84 -7.33 -12.61 13.18
N PRO A 85 -8.64 -12.63 13.47
CA PRO A 85 -9.34 -13.82 13.93
C PRO A 85 -9.52 -14.82 12.76
N ALA A 86 -8.48 -15.59 12.47
CA ALA A 86 -8.53 -16.65 11.48
C ALA A 86 -9.23 -17.89 12.05
N ASN A 87 -10.07 -18.50 11.24
CA ASN A 87 -10.69 -19.77 11.62
C ASN A 87 -9.74 -20.96 11.36
N LEU A 88 -10.07 -22.11 11.96
CA LEU A 88 -9.24 -23.30 11.84
C LEU A 88 -9.10 -23.81 10.39
N ASP A 89 -10.13 -23.65 9.58
CA ASP A 89 -10.13 -24.06 8.18
C ASP A 89 -9.14 -23.21 7.34
N GLU A 90 -9.10 -21.91 7.57
CA GLU A 90 -8.14 -21.01 6.91
C GLU A 90 -6.69 -21.38 7.28
N ILE A 91 -6.42 -21.60 8.56
CA ILE A 91 -5.10 -22.00 9.05
C ILE A 91 -4.72 -23.35 8.45
N THR A 92 -5.62 -24.32 8.44
CA THR A 92 -5.38 -25.65 7.88
C THR A 92 -5.07 -25.59 6.38
N LYS A 93 -5.77 -24.75 5.62
CA LYS A 93 -5.50 -24.56 4.19
C LYS A 93 -4.10 -24.01 3.93
N VAL A 94 -3.66 -23.02 4.73
CA VAL A 94 -2.31 -22.47 4.62
C VAL A 94 -1.26 -23.56 4.91
N TRP A 95 -1.42 -24.31 6.00
CA TRP A 95 -0.49 -25.39 6.36
C TRP A 95 -0.48 -26.54 5.34
N SER A 96 -1.62 -26.85 4.75
CA SER A 96 -1.72 -27.87 3.70
C SER A 96 -0.96 -27.46 2.43
N ALA A 97 -0.87 -26.17 2.13
CA ALA A 97 -0.06 -25.64 1.04
C ALA A 97 1.45 -25.72 1.33
N LEU A 98 1.84 -25.78 2.61
CA LEU A 98 3.23 -25.92 3.06
C LEU A 98 3.58 -27.42 3.29
N SER A 99 3.40 -28.24 2.28
CA SER A 99 3.42 -29.71 2.34
C SER A 99 4.70 -30.35 2.94
N THR A 100 5.80 -29.60 2.98
CA THR A 100 7.09 -30.04 3.54
C THR A 100 7.28 -29.71 5.02
N THR A 101 6.34 -28.99 5.61
CA THR A 101 6.47 -28.47 6.98
C THR A 101 5.34 -29.03 7.85
N ASN A 102 5.70 -29.53 9.03
CA ASN A 102 4.73 -30.03 10.00
C ASN A 102 3.82 -28.90 10.49
N PHE A 103 2.54 -29.22 10.71
CA PHE A 103 1.59 -28.30 11.32
C PHE A 103 2.09 -27.80 12.68
N ARG A 104 2.05 -26.48 12.87
CA ARG A 104 2.45 -25.84 14.11
C ARG A 104 1.38 -24.85 14.58
N ARG A 105 1.37 -24.58 15.87
CA ARG A 105 0.52 -23.53 16.41
C ARG A 105 0.92 -22.19 15.82
N SER A 106 -0.06 -21.49 15.32
CA SER A 106 0.17 -20.25 14.61
C SER A 106 -1.01 -19.29 14.84
N VAL A 107 -0.73 -18.01 14.69
CA VAL A 107 -1.72 -16.94 14.73
C VAL A 107 -1.58 -16.08 13.49
N VAL A 108 -2.66 -15.48 13.05
CA VAL A 108 -2.66 -14.61 11.89
C VAL A 108 -2.69 -13.16 12.33
N TYR A 109 -1.79 -12.37 11.79
CA TYR A 109 -1.78 -10.92 11.94
C TYR A 109 -2.10 -10.26 10.62
N GLU A 110 -2.87 -9.19 10.68
CA GLU A 110 -3.16 -8.32 9.56
C GLU A 110 -2.38 -7.02 9.73
N VAL A 111 -1.67 -6.65 8.68
CA VAL A 111 -0.93 -5.40 8.58
C VAL A 111 -1.69 -4.49 7.63
N THR A 112 -2.18 -3.38 8.14
CA THR A 112 -2.92 -2.35 7.42
C THR A 112 -2.21 -1.01 7.58
N THR A 113 -2.22 -0.14 6.69
CA THR A 113 -2.46 -0.13 5.25
C THR A 113 -1.12 0.10 4.60
N ILE A 114 -0.70 -0.76 3.68
CA ILE A 114 0.53 -0.55 2.91
C ILE A 114 0.13 0.08 1.59
N GLN A 115 0.72 1.23 1.27
CA GLN A 115 0.46 1.93 0.03
C GLN A 115 1.62 1.71 -0.95
N ILE A 116 1.29 1.29 -2.16
CA ILE A 116 2.27 1.17 -3.24
C ILE A 116 2.02 2.29 -4.23
N GLU A 117 2.94 3.23 -4.28
CA GLU A 117 2.90 4.30 -5.27
C GLU A 117 3.60 3.89 -6.55
N THR A 118 3.03 4.29 -7.68
CA THR A 118 3.70 4.13 -8.97
C THR A 118 4.70 5.28 -9.14
N PRO A 119 5.99 5.02 -9.38
CA PRO A 119 7.00 6.07 -9.58
C PRO A 119 6.86 6.82 -10.90
N ALA A 120 5.74 6.67 -11.61
CA ALA A 120 5.48 7.38 -12.85
C ALA A 120 5.44 8.89 -12.61
N ALA A 121 6.18 9.64 -13.42
CA ALA A 121 6.14 11.08 -13.40
C ALA A 121 4.68 11.56 -13.54
N ARG A 122 4.18 12.20 -12.50
CA ARG A 122 2.82 12.76 -12.48
C ARG A 122 2.77 13.93 -13.44
N VAL A 123 2.40 13.66 -14.67
CA VAL A 123 2.07 14.73 -15.62
C VAL A 123 0.72 15.29 -15.18
N SER A 124 0.75 16.41 -14.47
CA SER A 124 -0.47 17.14 -14.15
C SER A 124 -1.02 17.73 -15.46
N PRO A 125 -2.18 17.28 -15.94
CA PRO A 125 -2.79 17.93 -17.08
C PRO A 125 -3.08 19.38 -16.70
N ARG A 126 -2.56 20.33 -17.46
CA ARG A 126 -2.87 21.74 -17.24
C ARG A 126 -4.36 21.97 -17.52
N PRO A 127 -5.04 22.76 -16.69
CA PRO A 127 -6.41 23.12 -16.98
C PRO A 127 -6.49 23.87 -18.30
N VAL A 128 -7.56 23.68 -19.04
CA VAL A 128 -7.82 24.42 -20.28
C VAL A 128 -8.01 25.89 -19.92
N GLU A 129 -7.03 26.71 -20.22
CA GLU A 129 -7.07 28.15 -19.86
C GLU A 129 -7.96 28.95 -20.79
N THR A 130 -8.16 28.51 -22.02
CA THR A 130 -8.95 29.27 -22.97
C THR A 130 -9.78 28.37 -23.87
N ARG A 131 -11.08 28.63 -23.89
CA ARG A 131 -12.02 28.03 -24.85
C ARG A 131 -12.54 29.16 -25.76
N ARG A 132 -12.27 29.06 -27.05
CA ARG A 132 -12.84 30.02 -28.03
C ARG A 132 -13.95 29.31 -28.79
N ILE A 133 -15.15 29.87 -28.74
CA ILE A 133 -16.30 29.41 -29.51
C ILE A 133 -16.56 30.48 -30.53
N PHE A 134 -16.49 30.15 -31.80
CA PHE A 134 -16.83 31.04 -32.90
C PHE A 134 -18.22 30.63 -33.41
N THR A 135 -19.17 31.55 -33.27
CA THR A 135 -20.52 31.37 -33.81
C THR A 135 -20.75 32.43 -34.89
N THR A 136 -21.12 32.00 -36.06
CA THR A 136 -21.54 32.90 -37.12
C THR A 136 -23.06 32.83 -37.22
N VAL A 137 -23.70 33.96 -36.93
CA VAL A 137 -25.15 34.04 -37.03
C VAL A 137 -25.53 34.30 -38.46
N ARG A 138 -26.08 33.29 -39.11
CA ARG A 138 -26.80 33.45 -40.38
C ARG A 138 -28.31 33.40 -40.09
N ARG A 139 -29.14 33.43 -41.10
CA ARG A 139 -30.62 33.35 -40.93
C ARG A 139 -31.06 32.12 -40.10
N ARG A 140 -30.19 31.11 -39.96
CA ARG A 140 -30.28 30.03 -38.96
C ARG A 140 -28.92 29.92 -38.27
N PRO A 141 -28.88 29.83 -36.95
CA PRO A 141 -27.64 29.59 -36.24
C PRO A 141 -27.12 28.19 -36.59
N GLU A 142 -25.90 28.15 -37.11
CA GLU A 142 -25.21 26.91 -37.45
C GLU A 142 -23.85 26.92 -36.77
N LEU A 143 -23.54 25.87 -36.02
CA LEU A 143 -22.23 25.71 -35.40
C LEU A 143 -21.26 25.19 -36.49
N LEU A 144 -20.40 26.06 -36.99
CA LEU A 144 -19.48 25.74 -38.07
C LEU A 144 -18.27 24.97 -37.59
N ASP A 145 -17.72 25.37 -36.46
CA ASP A 145 -16.54 24.70 -35.91
C ASP A 145 -16.34 25.04 -34.43
N ALA A 146 -15.90 24.06 -33.65
CA ALA A 146 -15.50 24.23 -32.26
C ALA A 146 -14.18 23.53 -32.03
N TYR A 147 -13.18 24.23 -31.50
CA TYR A 147 -11.89 23.65 -31.22
C TYR A 147 -11.35 24.11 -29.87
N VAL A 148 -10.60 23.23 -29.26
CA VAL A 148 -9.89 23.50 -28.00
C VAL A 148 -8.42 23.67 -28.36
N THR A 149 -7.84 24.79 -27.94
CA THR A 149 -6.40 25.00 -28.07
C THR A 149 -5.75 24.61 -26.75
N PRO A 150 -4.99 23.51 -26.69
CA PRO A 150 -4.24 23.18 -25.49
C PRO A 150 -3.12 24.20 -25.26
N VAL A 151 -2.96 24.63 -24.01
CA VAL A 151 -1.89 25.56 -23.60
C VAL A 151 -0.53 24.85 -23.46
N LEU A 152 -0.34 23.71 -24.06
CA LEU A 152 0.96 23.07 -24.16
C LEU A 152 1.73 23.68 -25.31
N ASN A 153 2.95 24.15 -25.04
CA ASN A 153 3.93 24.43 -26.08
C ASN A 153 4.30 23.12 -26.78
N VAL A 154 3.45 22.71 -27.70
CA VAL A 154 3.79 21.66 -28.65
C VAL A 154 4.58 22.33 -29.75
N PRO A 155 5.79 21.89 -30.05
CA PRO A 155 6.56 22.45 -31.14
C PRO A 155 5.77 22.28 -32.43
N THR A 156 5.41 23.41 -33.01
CA THR A 156 4.97 23.66 -34.38
C THR A 156 4.19 22.54 -35.07
N GLY A 157 2.90 22.69 -35.17
CA GLY A 157 2.14 22.14 -36.29
C GLY A 157 0.70 21.71 -35.98
N GLU A 158 0.44 21.12 -34.84
CA GLU A 158 -0.88 20.52 -34.57
C GLU A 158 -1.43 20.87 -33.18
N SER A 159 -1.74 22.13 -33.00
CA SER A 159 -2.33 22.60 -31.74
C SER A 159 -3.86 22.64 -31.73
N ARG A 160 -4.53 22.04 -32.69
CA ARG A 160 -5.98 22.10 -32.83
C ARG A 160 -6.58 20.71 -32.85
N ALA A 161 -7.25 20.35 -31.76
CA ALA A 161 -8.13 19.19 -31.80
C ALA A 161 -9.51 19.63 -32.29
N ARG A 162 -9.95 19.13 -33.42
CA ARG A 162 -11.33 19.26 -33.86
C ARG A 162 -12.20 18.40 -32.97
N ILE A 163 -13.17 19.01 -32.33
CA ILE A 163 -14.28 18.22 -31.78
C ILE A 163 -15.20 17.98 -32.96
N GLY A 164 -15.02 16.85 -33.61
CA GLY A 164 -15.90 16.42 -34.70
C GLY A 164 -17.27 16.14 -34.11
N ALA A 165 -18.24 16.94 -34.48
CA ALA A 165 -19.62 16.53 -34.48
C ALA A 165 -19.89 15.96 -35.87
N GLU A 166 -19.70 14.68 -36.07
CA GLU A 166 -20.42 13.98 -37.12
C GLU A 166 -21.84 13.75 -36.62
N ILE A 167 -22.80 14.40 -37.26
CA ILE A 167 -24.21 14.09 -37.20
C ILE A 167 -24.51 13.22 -38.41
#